data_d6b10b9826afa7a1f62cf7dc0e74be25
#
_entry.id   d6b10b9826afa7a1f62cf7dc0e74be25
#
_cell.length_a   1.000
_cell.length_b   1.000
_cell.length_c   1.000
_cell.angle_alpha   90.00
_cell.angle_beta   90.00
_cell.angle_gamma   90.00
#
_symmetry.space_group_name_H-M   'P 1'
#
loop_
_entity.id
_entity.type
_entity.pdbx_description
1 polymer ?
#
loop_
_entity_poly.entity_id
_entity_poly.type
_entity_poly.pdbx_seq_one_letter_code
_entity_poly.pdbx_strand_id
1 'polypeptide(L)'
;MNLEDNQKVFREEAYEKLAEIEECMLELEASPDNTELISKAFRALHTIKGSGAMFDFNEIVTFTHDIENVYDLVRDNIIPVSTELISLTLAAHDHIKKMLDDPGNENEEIIDKRNEITIAIRSLIPSNKTVKNDTKLQEDIKTTKSSVYTVYRIRFKPDKELFATGTNPILL
;
A
#
# COMPACT_ATOMS: atom_id res chain seq x y z
N MET A 1 7.54 -17.43 -19.15
CA MET A 1 6.57 -16.35 -19.01
C MET A 1 7.35 -15.06 -19.15
N ASN A 2 7.02 -14.21 -20.11
CA ASN A 2 7.75 -12.97 -20.40
C ASN A 2 7.39 -11.90 -19.37
N LEU A 3 8.27 -10.91 -19.12
CA LEU A 3 8.01 -9.82 -18.18
C LEU A 3 6.70 -9.07 -18.54
N GLU A 4 6.46 -8.86 -19.83
CA GLU A 4 5.24 -8.23 -20.35
C GLU A 4 3.97 -9.04 -20.04
N ASP A 5 4.04 -10.37 -20.10
CA ASP A 5 2.91 -11.24 -19.75
C ASP A 5 2.56 -11.12 -18.28
N ASN A 6 3.58 -11.04 -17.41
CA ASN A 6 3.42 -10.88 -15.97
C ASN A 6 2.82 -9.53 -15.60
N GLN A 7 3.28 -8.46 -16.24
CA GLN A 7 2.74 -7.11 -16.04
C GLN A 7 1.29 -7.01 -16.50
N LYS A 8 0.92 -7.73 -17.57
CA LYS A 8 -0.46 -7.80 -18.04
C LYS A 8 -1.36 -8.49 -17.01
N VAL A 9 -0.92 -9.62 -16.46
CA VAL A 9 -1.66 -10.34 -15.41
C VAL A 9 -1.90 -9.45 -14.18
N PHE A 10 -0.85 -8.74 -13.73
CA PHE A 10 -1.01 -7.79 -12.63
C PHE A 10 -2.03 -6.71 -12.92
N ARG A 11 -2.00 -6.11 -14.13
CA ARG A 11 -2.96 -5.07 -14.50
C ARG A 11 -4.39 -5.59 -14.47
N GLU A 12 -4.65 -6.77 -15.03
CA GLU A 12 -5.98 -7.40 -15.02
C GLU A 12 -6.47 -7.63 -13.58
N GLU A 13 -5.62 -8.17 -12.70
CA GLU A 13 -5.95 -8.33 -11.28
C GLU A 13 -6.18 -6.99 -10.58
N ALA A 14 -5.32 -6.00 -10.82
CA ALA A 14 -5.44 -4.68 -10.21
C ALA A 14 -6.75 -3.98 -10.62
N TYR A 15 -7.16 -4.06 -11.89
CA TYR A 15 -8.45 -3.53 -12.34
C TYR A 15 -9.64 -4.21 -11.66
N GLU A 16 -9.58 -5.53 -11.48
CA GLU A 16 -10.63 -6.26 -10.76
C GLU A 16 -10.73 -5.77 -9.30
N LYS A 17 -9.60 -5.61 -8.64
CA LYS A 17 -9.58 -5.12 -7.25
C LYS A 17 -9.98 -3.65 -7.14
N LEU A 18 -9.66 -2.82 -8.11
CA LEU A 18 -10.13 -1.44 -8.17
C LEU A 18 -11.66 -1.38 -8.33
N ALA A 19 -12.25 -2.22 -9.16
CA ALA A 19 -13.72 -2.31 -9.27
C ALA A 19 -14.37 -2.75 -7.93
N GLU A 20 -13.77 -3.68 -7.21
CA GLU A 20 -14.24 -4.06 -5.86
C GLU A 20 -14.17 -2.89 -4.87
N ILE A 21 -13.12 -2.06 -4.93
CA ILE A 21 -12.98 -0.87 -4.09
C ILE A 21 -14.07 0.15 -4.41
N GLU A 22 -14.29 0.43 -5.69
CA GLU A 22 -15.33 1.38 -6.15
C GLU A 22 -16.72 0.96 -5.65
N GLU A 23 -17.09 -0.32 -5.81
CA GLU A 23 -18.34 -0.88 -5.30
C GLU A 23 -18.45 -0.69 -3.78
N CYS A 24 -17.39 -1.03 -3.02
CA CYS A 24 -17.38 -0.83 -1.57
C CYS A 24 -17.58 0.64 -1.19
N MET A 25 -16.96 1.58 -1.89
CA MET A 25 -17.07 3.01 -1.59
C MET A 25 -18.50 3.51 -1.81
N LEU A 26 -19.16 3.11 -2.91
CA LEU A 26 -20.53 3.48 -3.19
C LEU A 26 -21.52 2.93 -2.15
N GLU A 27 -21.30 1.70 -1.68
CA GLU A 27 -22.15 1.11 -0.64
C GLU A 27 -21.87 1.71 0.75
N LEU A 28 -20.62 2.07 1.06
CA LEU A 28 -20.23 2.71 2.33
C LEU A 28 -20.81 4.13 2.47
N GLU A 29 -21.16 4.82 1.39
CA GLU A 29 -21.89 6.10 1.46
C GLU A 29 -23.23 5.93 2.18
N ALA A 30 -23.92 4.83 1.93
CA ALA A 30 -25.23 4.52 2.55
C ALA A 30 -25.09 3.77 3.89
N SER A 31 -23.97 3.06 4.10
CA SER A 31 -23.75 2.20 5.26
C SER A 31 -22.31 2.31 5.79
N PRO A 32 -21.90 3.46 6.36
CA PRO A 32 -20.52 3.74 6.73
C PRO A 32 -19.94 2.82 7.83
N ASP A 33 -20.81 2.20 8.63
CA ASP A 33 -20.40 1.29 9.72
C ASP A 33 -20.34 -0.19 9.28
N ASN A 34 -20.48 -0.48 7.97
CA ASN A 34 -20.46 -1.84 7.47
C ASN A 34 -19.03 -2.39 7.46
N THR A 35 -18.70 -3.15 8.51
CA THR A 35 -17.36 -3.73 8.71
C THR A 35 -16.96 -4.75 7.64
N GLU A 36 -17.91 -5.36 6.96
CA GLU A 36 -17.65 -6.31 5.87
C GLU A 36 -17.14 -5.57 4.63
N LEU A 37 -17.78 -4.45 4.26
CA LEU A 37 -17.33 -3.59 3.16
C LEU A 37 -15.97 -2.97 3.44
N ILE A 38 -15.75 -2.49 4.68
CA ILE A 38 -14.45 -1.96 5.11
C ILE A 38 -13.36 -3.04 4.97
N SER A 39 -13.64 -4.25 5.42
CA SER A 39 -12.70 -5.37 5.32
C SER A 39 -12.48 -5.82 3.87
N LYS A 40 -13.50 -5.75 3.00
CA LYS A 40 -13.40 -6.05 1.56
C LYS A 40 -12.48 -5.02 0.88
N ALA A 41 -12.70 -3.73 1.12
CA ALA A 41 -11.86 -2.66 0.58
C ALA A 41 -10.39 -2.78 1.04
N PHE A 42 -10.16 -3.04 2.33
CA PHE A 42 -8.82 -3.28 2.87
C PHE A 42 -8.11 -4.44 2.15
N ARG A 43 -8.79 -5.59 1.99
CA ARG A 43 -8.21 -6.75 1.29
C ARG A 43 -7.90 -6.47 -0.17
N ALA A 44 -8.75 -5.71 -0.86
CA ALA A 44 -8.51 -5.31 -2.24
C ALA A 44 -7.25 -4.43 -2.36
N LEU A 45 -7.08 -3.43 -1.49
CA LEU A 45 -5.88 -2.60 -1.41
C LEU A 45 -4.63 -3.45 -1.11
N HIS A 46 -4.73 -4.35 -0.14
CA HIS A 46 -3.63 -5.25 0.24
C HIS A 46 -3.20 -6.14 -0.93
N THR A 47 -4.15 -6.63 -1.73
CA THR A 47 -3.86 -7.44 -2.92
C THR A 47 -3.13 -6.62 -3.98
N ILE A 48 -3.61 -5.40 -4.30
CA ILE A 48 -2.94 -4.51 -5.27
C ILE A 48 -1.50 -4.21 -4.83
N LYS A 49 -1.28 -3.91 -3.54
CA LYS A 49 0.06 -3.68 -3.00
C LYS A 49 0.94 -4.93 -3.12
N GLY A 50 0.42 -6.09 -2.73
CA GLY A 50 1.17 -7.34 -2.71
C GLY A 50 1.57 -7.81 -4.10
N SER A 51 0.62 -7.85 -5.04
CA SER A 51 0.89 -8.24 -6.43
C SER A 51 1.73 -7.20 -7.17
N GLY A 52 1.51 -5.90 -6.93
CA GLY A 52 2.32 -4.83 -7.50
C GLY A 52 3.81 -4.96 -7.15
N ALA A 53 4.12 -5.36 -5.91
CA ALA A 53 5.49 -5.60 -5.47
C ALA A 53 6.16 -6.79 -6.19
N MET A 54 5.39 -7.79 -6.61
CA MET A 54 5.92 -8.94 -7.35
C MET A 54 6.29 -8.61 -8.80
N PHE A 55 5.71 -7.55 -9.36
CA PHE A 55 5.85 -7.18 -10.77
C PHE A 55 6.50 -5.81 -10.99
N ASP A 56 7.22 -5.30 -9.97
CA ASP A 56 8.02 -4.05 -10.00
C ASP A 56 7.19 -2.76 -10.20
N PHE A 57 5.89 -2.75 -9.86
CA PHE A 57 5.06 -1.55 -9.86
C PHE A 57 5.25 -0.74 -8.55
N ASN A 58 6.48 -0.38 -8.23
CA ASN A 58 6.89 0.19 -6.94
C ASN A 58 6.14 1.48 -6.56
N GLU A 59 5.81 2.33 -7.53
CA GLU A 59 5.06 3.56 -7.32
C GLU A 59 3.62 3.28 -6.87
N ILE A 60 2.95 2.32 -7.52
CA ILE A 60 1.60 1.86 -7.15
C ILE A 60 1.63 1.23 -5.76
N VAL A 61 2.65 0.42 -5.46
CA VAL A 61 2.84 -0.22 -4.14
C VAL A 61 2.94 0.83 -3.04
N THR A 62 3.81 1.83 -3.23
CA THR A 62 4.02 2.90 -2.24
C THR A 62 2.76 3.71 -2.02
N PHE A 63 2.09 4.11 -3.09
CA PHE A 63 0.86 4.89 -3.03
C PHE A 63 -0.29 4.11 -2.37
N THR A 64 -0.49 2.85 -2.76
CA THR A 64 -1.53 1.98 -2.20
C THR A 64 -1.29 1.68 -0.71
N HIS A 65 -0.02 1.55 -0.30
CA HIS A 65 0.33 1.34 1.10
C HIS A 65 -0.14 2.48 2.02
N ASP A 66 -0.07 3.73 1.59
CA ASP A 66 -0.57 4.86 2.38
C ASP A 66 -2.08 4.77 2.61
N ILE A 67 -2.83 4.34 1.60
CA ILE A 67 -4.29 4.17 1.68
C ILE A 67 -4.62 2.99 2.59
N GLU A 68 -3.95 1.86 2.41
CA GLU A 68 -4.12 0.65 3.23
C GLU A 68 -3.91 0.94 4.71
N ASN A 69 -2.90 1.75 5.07
CA ASN A 69 -2.64 2.15 6.46
C ASN A 69 -3.83 2.89 7.09
N VAL A 70 -4.53 3.73 6.33
CA VAL A 70 -5.74 4.40 6.82
C VAL A 70 -6.88 3.41 7.00
N TYR A 71 -7.08 2.48 6.05
CA TYR A 71 -8.11 1.44 6.17
C TYR A 71 -7.85 0.45 7.31
N ASP A 72 -6.59 0.22 7.68
CA ASP A 72 -6.26 -0.55 8.89
C ASP A 72 -6.78 0.15 10.16
N LEU A 73 -6.61 1.48 10.24
CA LEU A 73 -7.15 2.28 11.33
C LEU A 73 -8.69 2.37 11.31
N VAL A 74 -9.30 2.37 10.14
CA VAL A 74 -10.77 2.31 10.00
C VAL A 74 -11.30 0.97 10.52
N ARG A 75 -10.66 -0.12 10.13
CA ARG A 75 -11.01 -1.48 10.58
C ARG A 75 -10.88 -1.65 12.10
N ASP A 76 -9.87 -0.98 12.69
CA ASP A 76 -9.67 -0.94 14.14
C ASP A 76 -10.61 0.04 14.86
N ASN A 77 -11.58 0.65 14.17
CA ASN A 77 -12.50 1.67 14.69
C ASN A 77 -11.80 2.90 15.29
N ILE A 78 -10.60 3.24 14.79
CA ILE A 78 -9.84 4.42 15.22
C ILE A 78 -10.24 5.64 14.41
N ILE A 79 -10.48 5.44 13.11
CA ILE A 79 -10.96 6.46 12.18
C ILE A 79 -12.33 6.01 11.67
N PRO A 80 -13.37 6.88 11.73
CA PRO A 80 -14.67 6.56 11.13
C PRO A 80 -14.61 6.65 9.61
N VAL A 81 -15.48 5.90 8.93
CA VAL A 81 -15.72 6.12 7.51
C VAL A 81 -16.44 7.46 7.35
N SER A 82 -15.77 8.41 6.72
CA SER A 82 -16.31 9.73 6.41
C SER A 82 -16.48 9.92 4.90
N THR A 83 -17.32 10.86 4.50
CA THR A 83 -17.46 11.26 3.09
C THR A 83 -16.11 11.70 2.50
N GLU A 84 -15.27 12.34 3.31
CA GLU A 84 -13.92 12.73 2.91
C GLU A 84 -13.03 11.52 2.62
N LEU A 85 -13.03 10.50 3.50
CA LEU A 85 -12.29 9.26 3.28
C LEU A 85 -12.77 8.56 1.99
N ILE A 86 -14.08 8.46 1.77
CA ILE A 86 -14.65 7.85 0.57
C ILE A 86 -14.20 8.61 -0.68
N SER A 87 -14.33 9.95 -0.69
CA SER A 87 -13.90 10.79 -1.81
C SER A 87 -12.42 10.68 -2.13
N LEU A 88 -11.57 10.65 -1.09
CA LEU A 88 -10.12 10.49 -1.26
C LEU A 88 -9.76 9.08 -1.76
N THR A 89 -10.51 8.06 -1.33
CA THR A 89 -10.30 6.68 -1.81
C THR A 89 -10.69 6.54 -3.28
N LEU A 90 -11.79 7.17 -3.71
CA LEU A 90 -12.19 7.19 -5.12
C LEU A 90 -11.19 7.99 -5.98
N ALA A 91 -10.68 9.12 -5.47
CA ALA A 91 -9.63 9.87 -6.16
C ALA A 91 -8.34 9.05 -6.31
N ALA A 92 -7.97 8.29 -5.28
CA ALA A 92 -6.83 7.39 -5.31
C ALA A 92 -7.03 6.22 -6.28
N HIS A 93 -8.24 5.63 -6.31
CA HIS A 93 -8.64 4.61 -7.26
C HIS A 93 -8.44 5.08 -8.71
N ASP A 94 -8.95 6.28 -9.06
CA ASP A 94 -8.79 6.86 -10.39
C ASP A 94 -7.31 7.14 -10.72
N HIS A 95 -6.53 7.54 -9.71
CA HIS A 95 -5.11 7.77 -9.89
C HIS A 95 -4.34 6.47 -10.15
N ILE A 96 -4.63 5.39 -9.42
CA ILE A 96 -4.04 4.06 -9.66
C ILE A 96 -4.39 3.57 -11.07
N LYS A 97 -5.63 3.77 -11.54
CA LYS A 97 -6.00 3.45 -12.93
C LYS A 97 -5.09 4.16 -13.94
N LYS A 98 -4.86 5.46 -13.77
CA LYS A 98 -3.95 6.22 -14.66
C LYS A 98 -2.52 5.69 -14.63
N MET A 99 -2.02 5.31 -13.45
CA MET A 99 -0.68 4.71 -13.33
C MET A 99 -0.59 3.33 -13.98
N LEU A 100 -1.68 2.56 -14.01
CA LEU A 100 -1.76 1.26 -14.69
C LEU A 100 -1.84 1.41 -16.21
N ASP A 101 -2.55 2.45 -16.72
CA ASP A 101 -2.74 2.69 -18.14
C ASP A 101 -1.48 3.15 -18.83
N ASP A 102 -0.66 3.96 -18.15
CA ASP A 102 0.57 4.53 -18.69
C ASP A 102 1.74 4.39 -17.70
N PRO A 103 2.23 3.16 -17.50
CA PRO A 103 3.33 2.90 -16.58
C PRO A 103 4.62 3.53 -17.10
N GLY A 104 5.19 4.41 -16.28
CA GLY A 104 6.40 5.16 -16.61
C GLY A 104 6.14 6.58 -17.15
N ASN A 105 4.90 6.98 -17.35
CA ASN A 105 4.56 8.37 -17.60
C ASN A 105 4.46 9.12 -16.26
N GLU A 106 5.60 9.45 -15.71
CA GLU A 106 5.70 10.31 -14.53
C GLU A 106 5.81 11.78 -14.96
N ASN A 107 4.76 12.28 -15.64
CA ASN A 107 4.69 13.71 -15.84
C ASN A 107 4.42 14.43 -14.51
N GLU A 108 4.82 15.70 -14.44
CA GLU A 108 4.75 16.52 -13.22
C GLU A 108 3.30 16.57 -12.65
N GLU A 109 2.29 16.59 -13.50
CA GLU A 109 0.87 16.61 -13.12
C GLU A 109 0.45 15.32 -12.40
N ILE A 110 0.91 14.15 -12.87
CA ILE A 110 0.60 12.86 -12.24
C ILE A 110 1.28 12.77 -10.87
N ILE A 111 2.54 13.20 -10.78
CA ILE A 111 3.29 13.21 -9.52
C ILE A 111 2.65 14.15 -8.50
N ASP A 112 2.29 15.36 -8.92
CA ASP A 112 1.67 16.36 -8.04
C ASP A 112 0.32 15.86 -7.53
N LYS A 113 -0.50 15.25 -8.38
CA LYS A 113 -1.78 14.70 -7.97
C LYS A 113 -1.62 13.55 -6.99
N ARG A 114 -0.65 12.66 -7.21
CA ARG A 114 -0.32 11.58 -6.26
C ARG A 114 0.06 12.15 -4.90
N ASN A 115 0.93 13.16 -4.88
CA ASN A 115 1.38 13.81 -3.65
C ASN A 115 0.22 14.49 -2.92
N GLU A 116 -0.65 15.21 -3.64
CA GLU A 116 -1.85 15.84 -3.08
C GLU A 116 -2.74 14.82 -2.37
N ILE A 117 -3.08 13.71 -3.05
CA ILE A 117 -3.92 12.65 -2.49
C ILE A 117 -3.22 12.00 -1.28
N THR A 118 -1.93 11.72 -1.38
CA THR A 118 -1.15 11.11 -0.29
C THR A 118 -1.16 12.00 0.97
N ILE A 119 -0.94 13.30 0.81
CA ILE A 119 -0.97 14.26 1.93
C ILE A 119 -2.37 14.30 2.55
N ALA A 120 -3.41 14.37 1.74
CA ALA A 120 -4.79 14.41 2.21
C ALA A 120 -5.17 13.12 2.97
N ILE A 121 -4.83 11.94 2.43
CA ILE A 121 -5.08 10.66 3.08
C ILE A 121 -4.33 10.55 4.42
N ARG A 122 -3.05 10.93 4.45
CA ARG A 122 -2.25 10.90 5.69
C ARG A 122 -2.77 11.88 6.74
N SER A 123 -3.40 12.98 6.35
CA SER A 123 -3.99 13.95 7.29
C SER A 123 -5.19 13.40 8.07
N LEU A 124 -5.82 12.33 7.56
CA LEU A 124 -6.90 11.62 8.28
C LEU A 124 -6.38 10.81 9.48
N ILE A 125 -5.08 10.56 9.55
CA ILE A 125 -4.47 9.80 10.65
C ILE A 125 -4.33 10.72 11.88
N PRO A 126 -4.92 10.37 13.05
CA PRO A 126 -4.80 11.17 14.25
C PRO A 126 -3.34 11.33 14.69
N SER A 127 -2.91 12.56 14.97
CA SER A 127 -1.53 12.90 15.33
C SER A 127 -0.97 12.18 16.57
N ASN A 128 -1.83 11.54 17.37
CA ASN A 128 -1.45 10.79 18.58
C ASN A 128 -1.14 9.31 18.32
N LYS A 129 -1.25 8.83 17.07
CA LYS A 129 -0.85 7.47 16.71
C LYS A 129 0.12 7.55 15.54
N THR A 130 1.40 7.61 15.87
CA THR A 130 2.43 7.14 14.92
C THR A 130 1.97 5.77 14.44
N VAL A 131 1.71 5.67 13.13
CA VAL A 131 1.59 4.38 12.45
C VAL A 131 2.71 3.52 13.02
N LYS A 132 2.39 2.34 13.51
CA LYS A 132 3.39 1.34 13.85
C LYS A 132 4.10 0.97 12.55
N ASN A 133 5.02 1.85 12.13
CA ASN A 133 6.09 1.38 11.30
C ASN A 133 6.76 0.30 12.15
N ASP A 134 6.87 -0.90 11.66
CA ASP A 134 7.76 -1.93 12.16
C ASP A 134 9.20 -1.42 12.07
N THR A 135 9.51 -0.47 12.95
CA THR A 135 10.85 0.09 13.14
C THR A 135 11.08 0.26 14.63
N LYS A 136 11.19 -0.88 15.32
CA LYS A 136 12.05 -0.90 16.50
C LYS A 136 13.48 -0.77 15.98
N LEU A 137 14.02 0.41 16.02
CA LEU A 137 15.42 0.79 16.16
C LEU A 137 15.60 2.25 15.71
N GLN A 138 15.27 3.20 16.58
CA GLN A 138 15.84 4.55 16.52
C GLN A 138 16.15 5.00 17.95
N GLU A 139 17.38 4.76 18.35
CA GLU A 139 18.10 5.66 19.24
C GLU A 139 19.50 5.85 18.66
N ASP A 140 19.89 7.13 18.61
CA ASP A 140 21.23 7.67 18.32
C ASP A 140 21.72 7.68 16.86
N ILE A 141 21.42 8.75 16.12
CA ILE A 141 22.44 9.44 15.32
C ILE A 141 22.06 10.92 15.16
N LYS A 142 22.93 11.79 15.68
CA LYS A 142 22.95 13.24 15.41
C LYS A 142 23.44 13.51 13.99
N THR A 143 22.68 14.32 13.30
CA THR A 143 23.01 15.31 12.25
C THR A 143 24.28 15.14 11.41
N THR A 144 24.12 14.83 10.12
CA THR A 144 24.84 15.55 9.04
C THR A 144 24.11 15.32 7.69
N LYS A 145 23.87 16.39 6.95
CA LYS A 145 23.24 16.41 5.60
C LYS A 145 24.17 15.74 4.59
N SER A 146 23.76 14.63 4.00
CA SER A 146 24.23 14.15 2.69
C SER A 146 23.38 12.94 2.28
N SER A 147 23.07 12.79 0.99
CA SER A 147 22.25 11.76 0.35
C SER A 147 22.30 10.39 1.05
N VAL A 148 21.17 9.95 1.64
CA VAL A 148 21.14 8.80 2.53
C VAL A 148 20.74 7.56 1.74
N TYR A 149 21.72 6.75 1.40
CA TYR A 149 21.49 5.32 1.15
C TYR A 149 21.45 4.63 2.53
N THR A 150 20.32 4.05 2.90
CA THR A 150 20.22 3.24 4.12
C THR A 150 20.68 1.84 3.80
N VAL A 151 21.85 1.46 4.30
CA VAL A 151 22.38 0.09 4.15
C VAL A 151 21.91 -0.75 5.33
N TYR A 152 21.06 -1.74 5.06
CA TYR A 152 20.65 -2.72 6.06
C TYR A 152 21.64 -3.87 6.10
N ARG A 153 22.21 -4.15 7.28
CA ARG A 153 22.99 -5.37 7.51
C ARG A 153 22.08 -6.41 8.16
N ILE A 154 21.57 -7.35 7.37
CA ILE A 154 20.77 -8.48 7.86
C ILE A 154 21.76 -9.55 8.36
N ARG A 155 21.70 -9.90 9.65
CA ARG A 155 22.42 -11.03 10.21
C ARG A 155 21.42 -12.16 10.41
N PHE A 156 21.39 -13.08 9.47
CA PHE A 156 20.60 -14.31 9.56
C PHE A 156 21.41 -15.34 10.40
N LYS A 157 20.82 -15.83 11.48
CA LYS A 157 21.37 -16.90 12.31
C LYS A 157 20.35 -18.04 12.36
N PRO A 158 20.45 -19.00 11.42
CA PRO A 158 19.52 -20.15 11.42
C PRO A 158 19.73 -21.00 12.68
N ASP A 159 18.63 -21.56 13.17
CA ASP A 159 18.69 -22.60 14.20
C ASP A 159 19.28 -23.86 13.61
N LYS A 160 19.98 -24.67 14.46
CA LYS A 160 20.63 -25.90 14.02
C LYS A 160 19.66 -26.93 13.44
N GLU A 161 18.37 -26.86 13.79
CA GLU A 161 17.33 -27.76 13.31
C GLU A 161 16.73 -27.32 11.96
N LEU A 162 16.95 -26.08 11.51
CA LEU A 162 16.39 -25.61 10.23
C LEU A 162 16.88 -26.43 9.03
N PHE A 163 18.06 -27.02 9.10
CA PHE A 163 18.63 -27.87 8.05
C PHE A 163 18.29 -29.36 8.21
N ALA A 164 17.75 -29.77 9.37
CA ALA A 164 17.39 -31.17 9.64
C ALA A 164 16.10 -31.58 8.89
N THR A 165 15.28 -30.62 8.46
CA THR A 165 14.02 -30.87 7.74
C THR A 165 14.16 -30.92 6.22
N GLY A 166 15.37 -30.79 5.68
CA GLY A 166 15.63 -30.81 4.24
C GLY A 166 15.19 -29.56 3.47
N THR A 167 14.76 -28.50 4.15
CA THR A 167 14.34 -27.24 3.52
C THR A 167 15.57 -26.42 3.16
N ASN A 168 15.72 -26.06 1.87
CA ASN A 168 16.82 -25.19 1.44
C ASN A 168 16.43 -23.72 1.66
N PRO A 169 17.08 -22.99 2.59
CA PRO A 169 16.71 -21.61 2.92
C PRO A 169 17.10 -20.58 1.84
N ILE A 170 17.74 -20.98 0.75
CA ILE A 170 18.10 -20.12 -0.39
C ILE A 170 16.95 -20.09 -1.43
N LEU A 171 15.92 -20.92 -1.25
CA LEU A 171 14.76 -21.02 -2.15
C LEU A 171 13.45 -20.49 -1.51
N LEU A 172 13.56 -19.71 -0.44
CA LEU A 172 12.45 -18.98 0.18
C LEU A 172 12.50 -17.51 -0.18
#